data_24ed2eceb7be5d3c4eebd56fe73eb2aa
#
_entry.id   24ed2eceb7be5d3c4eebd56fe73eb2aa
#
_cell.length_a   1.000
_cell.length_b   1.000
_cell.length_c   1.000
_cell.angle_alpha   90.00
_cell.angle_beta   90.00
_cell.angle_gamma   90.00
#
_symmetry.space_group_name_H-M   'P 1'
#
loop_
_entity.id
_entity.type
_entity.pdbx_description
1 polymer ?
#
loop_
_entity_poly.entity_id
_entity_poly.type
_entity_poly.pdbx_seq_one_letter_code
_entity_poly.pdbx_strand_id
1 'polypeptide(L)'
;IHEKDGQFYKGTLRGRQVLESEQSIVIIGDIEEGATVASKGNVIVTGTIYGTVIAGASGRRDVVIAALRMQSKKLRIGEVKVKPVIGGSYSWAKLS
;
A
#
# COMPACT_ATOMS: atom_id res chain seq x y z
N ILE A 1 -9.86 -7.08 -18.22
CA ILE A 1 -10.64 -7.18 -17.13
C ILE A 1 -11.14 -5.88 -16.61
N HIS A 2 -12.38 -5.83 -16.08
CA HIS A 2 -12.96 -4.65 -15.68
C HIS A 2 -13.04 -4.69 -14.26
N GLU A 3 -12.41 -3.85 -13.55
CA GLU A 3 -12.34 -3.83 -12.17
C GLU A 3 -13.12 -2.72 -11.58
N LYS A 4 -14.19 -3.02 -10.90
CA LYS A 4 -14.93 -2.03 -10.22
C LYS A 4 -14.40 -1.81 -8.85
N ASP A 5 -13.81 -2.84 -8.25
CA ASP A 5 -13.39 -2.80 -6.87
C ASP A 5 -11.92 -2.73 -6.67
N GLY A 6 -11.16 -2.64 -7.71
CA GLY A 6 -9.71 -2.60 -7.54
C GLY A 6 -8.99 -2.43 -8.84
N GLN A 7 -7.72 -2.17 -8.75
CA GLN A 7 -6.83 -2.03 -9.88
C GLN A 7 -5.59 -2.84 -9.62
N PHE A 8 -4.88 -3.18 -10.69
CA PHE A 8 -3.64 -3.91 -10.60
C PHE A 8 -2.52 -3.11 -11.23
N TYR A 9 -1.37 -3.13 -10.63
CA TYR A 9 -0.16 -2.55 -11.20
C TYR A 9 0.92 -3.61 -11.14
N LYS A 10 1.53 -3.91 -12.28
CA LYS A 10 2.56 -4.91 -12.33
C LYS A 10 3.89 -4.24 -12.58
N GLY A 11 4.82 -4.42 -11.68
CA GLY A 11 6.15 -3.84 -11.77
C GLY A 11 6.60 -3.26 -10.44
N THR A 12 7.84 -2.81 -10.39
CA THR A 12 8.43 -2.22 -9.21
C THR A 12 8.40 -0.71 -9.35
N LEU A 13 7.91 -0.03 -8.32
CA LEU A 13 7.93 1.42 -8.28
C LEU A 13 9.27 1.88 -7.71
N ARG A 14 9.92 2.79 -8.40
CA ARG A 14 11.27 3.24 -8.07
C ARG A 14 11.40 4.74 -8.07
N GLY A 15 12.46 5.20 -7.44
CA GLY A 15 12.81 6.61 -7.44
C GLY A 15 11.70 7.44 -6.85
N ARG A 16 11.26 8.46 -7.58
CA ARG A 16 10.22 9.33 -7.09
C ARG A 16 8.88 9.09 -7.77
N GLN A 17 8.66 7.88 -8.25
CA GLN A 17 7.41 7.56 -8.88
C GLN A 17 6.27 7.63 -7.86
N VAL A 18 5.13 8.13 -8.31
CA VAL A 18 3.94 8.23 -7.49
C VAL A 18 2.81 7.51 -8.23
N LEU A 19 2.17 6.58 -7.56
CA LEU A 19 1.04 5.88 -8.11
C LEU A 19 -0.18 6.18 -7.25
N GLU A 20 -1.21 6.71 -7.87
CA GLU A 20 -2.44 7.03 -7.17
C GLU A 20 -3.60 6.22 -7.73
N SER A 21 -4.50 5.82 -6.87
CA SER A 21 -5.66 5.04 -7.27
C SER A 21 -6.90 5.49 -6.51
N GLU A 22 -8.01 5.57 -7.22
CA GLU A 22 -9.29 5.88 -6.60
C GLU A 22 -9.90 4.67 -5.91
N GLN A 23 -9.37 3.51 -6.19
CA GLN A 23 -9.88 2.25 -5.69
C GLN A 23 -8.76 1.47 -5.02
N SER A 24 -9.09 0.39 -4.37
CA SER A 24 -8.07 -0.52 -3.84
C SER A 24 -7.13 -0.94 -4.96
N ILE A 25 -5.88 -1.10 -4.64
CA ILE A 25 -4.88 -1.45 -5.64
C ILE A 25 -4.03 -2.63 -5.18
N VAL A 26 -3.73 -3.51 -6.12
CA VAL A 26 -2.81 -4.61 -5.91
C VAL A 26 -1.57 -4.34 -6.74
N ILE A 27 -0.41 -4.33 -6.10
CA ILE A 27 0.84 -4.10 -6.77
C ILE A 27 1.61 -5.42 -6.80
N ILE A 28 1.87 -5.88 -8.01
CA ILE A 28 2.62 -7.11 -8.22
C ILE A 28 4.07 -6.70 -8.44
N GLY A 29 4.81 -6.57 -7.37
CA GLY A 29 6.18 -6.07 -7.37
C GLY A 29 6.51 -5.45 -6.03
N ASP A 30 7.52 -4.59 -6.02
CA ASP A 30 7.98 -3.91 -4.81
C ASP A 30 7.75 -2.42 -4.90
N ILE A 31 7.80 -1.75 -3.77
CA ILE A 31 7.78 -0.29 -3.71
C ILE A 31 9.10 0.13 -3.09
N GLU A 32 10.00 0.67 -3.89
CA GLU A 32 11.32 1.05 -3.41
C GLU A 32 11.29 2.38 -2.69
N GLU A 33 12.35 2.67 -1.97
CA GLU A 33 12.44 3.89 -1.22
C GLU A 33 12.35 5.09 -2.14
N GLY A 34 11.59 6.10 -1.75
CA GLY A 34 11.36 7.28 -2.57
C GLY A 34 10.07 7.20 -3.38
N ALA A 35 9.59 6.01 -3.66
CA ALA A 35 8.35 5.85 -4.38
C ALA A 35 7.16 5.97 -3.43
N THR A 36 6.02 6.38 -3.95
CA THR A 36 4.81 6.58 -3.15
C THR A 36 3.62 5.93 -3.83
N VAL A 37 2.82 5.23 -3.05
CA VAL A 37 1.55 4.70 -3.51
C VAL A 37 0.47 5.29 -2.62
N ALA A 38 -0.56 5.85 -3.22
CA ALA A 38 -1.70 6.38 -2.50
C ALA A 38 -2.97 5.80 -3.10
N SER A 39 -3.82 5.24 -2.28
CA SER A 39 -5.08 4.67 -2.72
C SER A 39 -6.18 5.11 -1.78
N LYS A 40 -7.36 5.32 -2.30
CA LYS A 40 -8.52 5.62 -1.46
C LYS A 40 -9.07 4.35 -0.81
N GLY A 41 -8.66 3.19 -1.28
CA GLY A 41 -9.03 1.91 -0.69
C GLY A 41 -7.85 1.23 -0.04
N ASN A 42 -7.78 -0.07 -0.19
CA ASN A 42 -6.70 -0.88 0.36
C ASN A 42 -5.49 -0.87 -0.57
N VAL A 43 -4.31 -1.14 -0.02
CA VAL A 43 -3.10 -1.31 -0.81
C VAL A 43 -2.52 -2.69 -0.48
N ILE A 44 -2.38 -3.52 -1.50
CA ILE A 44 -1.84 -4.86 -1.34
C ILE A 44 -0.63 -4.98 -2.25
N VAL A 45 0.51 -5.34 -1.68
CA VAL A 45 1.77 -5.45 -2.41
C VAL A 45 2.25 -6.88 -2.30
N THR A 46 2.56 -7.51 -3.43
CA THR A 46 3.02 -8.90 -3.40
C THR A 46 4.52 -9.02 -3.18
N GLY A 47 5.18 -7.93 -2.90
CA GLY A 47 6.61 -7.90 -2.60
C GLY A 47 6.89 -7.16 -1.32
N THR A 48 7.91 -6.33 -1.33
CA THR A 48 8.36 -5.60 -0.14
C THR A 48 8.06 -4.11 -0.30
N ILE A 49 7.64 -3.48 0.77
CA ILE A 49 7.42 -2.04 0.80
C ILE A 49 8.59 -1.39 1.52
N TYR A 50 9.34 -0.55 0.80
CA TYR A 50 10.38 0.28 1.37
C TYR A 50 9.97 1.76 1.31
N GLY A 51 9.06 2.11 0.43
CA GLY A 51 8.66 3.49 0.20
C GLY A 51 7.48 3.92 1.04
N THR A 52 6.76 4.91 0.55
CA THR A 52 5.61 5.48 1.25
C THR A 52 4.33 4.87 0.73
N VAL A 53 3.45 4.45 1.61
CA VAL A 53 2.14 3.92 1.23
C VAL A 53 1.07 4.60 2.06
N ILE A 54 0.03 5.08 1.38
CA ILE A 54 -1.11 5.70 2.00
C ILE A 54 -2.36 4.98 1.51
N ALA A 55 -3.04 4.28 2.41
CA ALA A 55 -4.32 3.66 2.12
C ALA A 55 -5.41 4.54 2.70
N GLY A 56 -6.59 4.48 2.15
CA GLY A 56 -7.71 5.30 2.62
C GLY A 56 -7.42 6.79 2.45
N ALA A 57 -6.81 7.17 1.34
CA ALA A 57 -6.32 8.54 1.14
C ALA A 57 -7.42 9.60 1.23
N SER A 58 -8.67 9.23 1.06
CA SER A 58 -9.79 10.16 1.18
C SER A 58 -10.30 10.27 2.61
N GLY A 59 -9.63 9.62 3.56
CA GLY A 59 -10.03 9.67 4.96
C GLY A 59 -10.63 8.38 5.49
N ARG A 60 -10.76 7.35 4.66
CA ARG A 60 -11.27 6.07 5.11
C ARG A 60 -10.31 5.43 6.09
N ARG A 61 -10.86 4.77 7.09
CA ARG A 61 -10.05 4.13 8.12
C ARG A 61 -10.26 2.63 8.20
N ASP A 62 -11.19 2.10 7.42
CA ASP A 62 -11.52 0.68 7.42
C ASP A 62 -10.76 -0.07 6.33
N VAL A 63 -9.55 0.36 6.05
CA VAL A 63 -8.72 -0.20 4.98
C VAL A 63 -7.47 -0.81 5.58
N VAL A 64 -6.74 -1.54 4.76
CA VAL A 64 -5.54 -2.24 5.19
C VAL A 64 -4.44 -2.07 4.15
N ILE A 65 -3.21 -2.10 4.64
CA ILE A 65 -2.02 -2.20 3.79
C ILE A 65 -1.44 -3.58 4.08
N ALA A 66 -1.24 -4.38 3.05
CA ALA A 66 -0.67 -5.71 3.20
C ALA A 66 0.49 -5.90 2.23
N ALA A 67 1.50 -6.63 2.63
CA ALA A 67 2.66 -6.94 1.80
C ALA A 67 3.33 -8.20 2.32
N LEU A 68 4.19 -8.81 1.51
CA LEU A 68 4.98 -9.92 2.00
C LEU A 68 5.94 -9.43 3.08
N ARG A 69 6.52 -8.24 2.89
CA ARG A 69 7.39 -7.63 3.89
C ARG A 69 7.18 -6.14 3.92
N MET A 70 7.22 -5.56 5.09
CA MET A 70 7.13 -4.12 5.26
C MET A 70 8.37 -3.63 5.97
N GLN A 71 9.23 -2.96 5.21
CA GLN A 71 10.47 -2.39 5.72
C GLN A 71 10.38 -0.87 5.80
N SER A 72 9.19 -0.33 5.65
CA SER A 72 8.99 1.10 5.61
C SER A 72 8.43 1.62 6.93
N LYS A 73 8.78 2.85 7.26
CA LYS A 73 8.21 3.54 8.41
C LYS A 73 7.23 4.61 7.93
N LYS A 74 6.95 4.66 6.64
CA LYS A 74 6.11 5.71 6.07
C LYS A 74 4.79 5.15 5.59
N LEU A 75 4.06 4.53 6.49
CA LEU A 75 2.78 3.91 6.21
C LEU A 75 1.69 4.73 6.87
N ARG A 76 0.63 5.02 6.13
CA ARG A 76 -0.50 5.77 6.67
C ARG A 76 -1.81 5.16 6.27
N ILE A 77 -2.81 5.29 7.12
CA ILE A 77 -4.19 4.97 6.81
C ILE A 77 -4.99 6.24 7.10
N GLY A 78 -5.56 6.81 6.05
CA GLY A 78 -6.12 8.14 6.13
C GLY A 78 -5.01 9.12 6.46
N GLU A 79 -5.11 9.79 7.59
CA GLU A 79 -4.08 10.73 8.01
C GLU A 79 -3.26 10.20 9.19
N VAL A 80 -3.47 8.96 9.54
CA VAL A 80 -2.86 8.38 10.74
C VAL A 80 -1.69 7.49 10.34
N LYS A 81 -0.55 7.70 10.99
CA LYS A 81 0.60 6.84 10.77
C LYS A 81 0.34 5.50 11.42
N VAL A 82 0.68 4.44 10.76
CA VAL A 82 0.50 3.08 11.27
C VAL A 82 1.81 2.32 11.20
N LYS A 83 1.90 1.27 11.98
CA LYS A 83 3.08 0.42 12.01
C LYS A 83 2.73 -0.95 11.48
N PRO A 84 3.65 -1.63 10.83
CA PRO A 84 3.38 -2.96 10.34
C PRO A 84 3.24 -3.97 11.48
N VAL A 85 2.35 -4.92 11.28
CA VAL A 85 2.21 -6.08 12.12
C VAL A 85 2.76 -7.25 11.32
N ILE A 86 3.72 -7.94 11.87
CA ILE A 86 4.39 -9.02 11.16
C ILE A 86 3.71 -10.34 11.46
N GLY A 87 3.14 -10.94 10.43
CA GLY A 87 2.55 -12.25 10.54
C GLY A 87 3.55 -13.32 10.14
N GLY A 88 3.08 -14.53 9.93
CA GLY A 88 3.93 -15.64 9.52
C GLY A 88 4.39 -15.49 8.09
N SER A 89 3.45 -15.37 7.17
CA SER A 89 3.74 -15.35 5.75
C SER A 89 3.71 -13.96 5.14
N TYR A 90 3.11 -13.01 5.80
CA TYR A 90 3.00 -11.66 5.27
C TYR A 90 2.82 -10.67 6.42
N SER A 91 2.92 -9.39 6.10
CA SER A 91 2.77 -8.32 7.07
C SER A 91 1.60 -7.44 6.67
N TRP A 92 1.00 -6.77 7.64
CA TRP A 92 -0.09 -5.86 7.34
C TRP A 92 -0.05 -4.66 8.28
N ALA A 93 -0.77 -3.61 7.91
CA ALA A 93 -0.95 -2.45 8.76
C ALA A 93 -2.39 -2.00 8.64
N LYS A 94 -3.02 -1.72 9.76
CA LYS A 94 -4.38 -1.24 9.78
C LYS A 94 -4.63 -0.46 11.06
N LEU A 95 -5.71 0.29 11.06
CA LEU A 95 -6.20 0.93 12.26
C LEU A 95 -7.13 -0.06 12.96
N SER A 96 -6.95 -0.27 14.21
CA SER A 96 -7.79 -1.23 14.94
C SER A 96 -8.99 -0.56 15.58
#